data_349eed27fbb53090f6fa5a1d50d46dd3
#
_entry.id   349eed27fbb53090f6fa5a1d50d46dd3
#
_cell.length_a   1.000
_cell.length_b   1.000
_cell.length_c   1.000
_cell.angle_alpha   90.00
_cell.angle_beta   90.00
_cell.angle_gamma   90.00
#
_symmetry.space_group_name_H-M   'P 1'
#
loop_
_entity.id
_entity.type
_entity.pdbx_description
1 polymer ?
#
loop_
_entity_poly.entity_id
_entity_poly.type
_entity_poly.pdbx_seq_one_letter_code
_entity_poly.pdbx_strand_id
1 'polypeptide(L)'
;MGGPFVKKKATTSRQQKPGPRAKKADGESAALAAIARMPGPDRALGERLHAIIKANAPALSPRLWYGMPAYTKEGKVVCFFQSAQRFKSRYATFGFMHAANLDEGAMWPTAFALKELTAAEEAAIGALVKKAVS
;
A
#
# COMPACT_ATOMS: atom_id res chain seq x y z
N MET A 1 -19.54 3.76 -40.58
CA MET A 1 -19.38 3.68 -39.85
C MET A 1 -19.05 3.73 -39.11
N GLY A 2 -19.03 3.76 -39.16
CA GLY A 2 -18.91 3.71 -38.34
C GLY A 2 -18.63 3.97 -37.66
N GLY A 3 -18.79 4.03 -37.87
CA GLY A 3 -18.90 4.20 -37.12
C GLY A 3 -18.70 4.64 -36.41
N PRO A 4 -18.94 4.72 -36.58
CA PRO A 4 -18.86 5.14 -35.83
C PRO A 4 -18.50 5.34 -35.14
N PHE A 5 -18.56 5.18 -35.12
CA PHE A 5 -18.13 5.29 -34.26
C PHE A 5 -17.68 5.12 -33.53
N VAL A 6 -18.11 4.88 -34.18
CA VAL A 6 -17.76 4.51 -33.39
C VAL A 6 -16.75 4.39 -32.79
N LYS A 7 -16.36 4.12 -32.73
CA LYS A 7 -15.40 4.11 -32.09
C LYS A 7 -15.04 5.07 -31.24
N LYS A 8 -15.50 5.79 -30.90
CA LYS A 8 -15.11 6.66 -30.05
C LYS A 8 -15.78 6.80 -28.89
N LYS A 9 -16.77 6.15 -28.58
CA LYS A 9 -17.44 6.22 -27.47
C LYS A 9 -16.89 5.85 -26.27
N ALA A 10 -16.38 4.86 -26.13
CA ALA A 10 -15.75 4.45 -24.92
C ALA A 10 -14.71 5.43 -24.50
N THR A 11 -14.26 6.18 -25.43
CA THR A 11 -13.29 7.17 -25.19
C THR A 11 -13.68 8.23 -24.21
N THR A 12 -14.95 8.58 -24.23
CA THR A 12 -15.48 9.61 -23.34
C THR A 12 -15.26 9.28 -21.88
N SER A 13 -15.56 8.06 -21.55
CA SER A 13 -15.43 7.60 -20.18
C SER A 13 -14.00 7.72 -19.69
N ARG A 14 -13.05 7.39 -20.52
CA ARG A 14 -11.65 7.45 -20.13
C ARG A 14 -11.15 8.85 -19.93
N GLN A 15 -11.78 9.82 -20.54
CA GLN A 15 -11.35 11.19 -20.41
C GLN A 15 -11.72 11.81 -19.09
N GLN A 16 -12.62 11.20 -18.38
CA GLN A 16 -13.04 11.70 -17.09
C GLN A 16 -12.14 11.14 -16.01
N LYS A 17 -11.68 12.01 -15.16
CA LYS A 17 -10.85 11.57 -14.05
C LYS A 17 -11.74 10.95 -12.97
N PRO A 18 -11.33 9.84 -12.41
CA PRO A 18 -12.06 9.25 -11.29
C PRO A 18 -12.08 10.21 -10.09
N GLY A 19 -13.14 10.21 -9.34
CA GLY A 19 -13.21 10.96 -8.10
C GLY A 19 -12.31 10.32 -7.03
N PRO A 20 -12.12 11.02 -5.91
CA PRO A 20 -11.22 10.50 -4.86
C PRO A 20 -11.61 9.12 -4.36
N ARG A 21 -12.91 8.87 -4.20
CA ARG A 21 -13.37 7.56 -3.73
C ARG A 21 -13.07 6.47 -4.74
N ALA A 22 -13.31 6.74 -6.04
CA ALA A 22 -13.05 5.77 -7.09
C ALA A 22 -11.56 5.48 -7.21
N LYS A 23 -10.72 6.50 -7.09
CA LYS A 23 -9.27 6.30 -7.12
C LYS A 23 -8.81 5.45 -5.96
N LYS A 24 -9.35 5.68 -4.78
CA LYS A 24 -8.99 4.91 -3.61
C LYS A 24 -9.40 3.45 -3.78
N ALA A 25 -10.61 3.22 -4.29
CA ALA A 25 -11.10 1.85 -4.51
C ALA A 25 -10.26 1.12 -5.56
N ASP A 26 -9.89 1.80 -6.65
CA ASP A 26 -9.06 1.22 -7.70
C ASP A 26 -7.67 0.90 -7.17
N GLY A 27 -7.10 1.80 -6.38
CA GLY A 27 -5.81 1.57 -5.77
C GLY A 27 -5.82 0.41 -4.81
N GLU A 28 -6.87 0.31 -4.00
CA GLU A 28 -7.00 -0.80 -3.06
C GLU A 28 -7.15 -2.13 -3.81
N SER A 29 -7.95 -2.16 -4.87
CA SER A 29 -8.09 -3.37 -5.68
C SER A 29 -6.76 -3.81 -6.26
N ALA A 30 -5.97 -2.86 -6.77
CA ALA A 30 -4.67 -3.17 -7.35
C ALA A 30 -3.71 -3.69 -6.29
N ALA A 31 -3.70 -3.08 -5.11
CA ALA A 31 -2.83 -3.52 -4.02
C ALA A 31 -3.21 -4.92 -3.54
N LEU A 32 -4.50 -5.17 -3.37
CA LEU A 32 -4.98 -6.49 -2.95
C LEU A 32 -4.67 -7.56 -3.99
N ALA A 33 -4.80 -7.22 -5.27
CA ALA A 33 -4.47 -8.16 -6.35
C ALA A 33 -2.99 -8.51 -6.33
N ALA A 34 -2.12 -7.53 -6.07
CA ALA A 34 -0.70 -7.79 -5.96
C ALA A 34 -0.38 -8.71 -4.78
N ILE A 35 -1.03 -8.48 -3.64
CA ILE A 35 -0.85 -9.32 -2.46
C ILE A 35 -1.31 -10.75 -2.75
N ALA A 36 -2.45 -10.89 -3.43
CA ALA A 36 -3.00 -12.20 -3.75
C ALA A 36 -2.08 -13.04 -4.64
N ARG A 37 -1.21 -12.39 -5.42
CA ARG A 37 -0.27 -13.08 -6.29
C ARG A 37 1.03 -13.47 -5.60
N MET A 38 1.24 -13.06 -4.37
CA MET A 38 2.46 -13.39 -3.65
C MET A 38 2.46 -14.83 -3.17
N PRO A 39 3.63 -15.44 -2.97
CA PRO A 39 3.70 -16.78 -2.35
C PRO A 39 3.09 -16.75 -0.95
N GLY A 40 2.72 -17.92 -0.45
CA GLY A 40 1.99 -18.05 0.81
C GLY A 40 2.49 -17.21 1.97
N PRO A 41 3.77 -17.29 2.34
CA PRO A 41 4.26 -16.52 3.48
C PRO A 41 4.17 -15.00 3.26
N ASP A 42 4.56 -14.54 2.08
CA ASP A 42 4.48 -13.10 1.77
C ASP A 42 3.04 -12.64 1.69
N ARG A 43 2.18 -13.48 1.11
CA ARG A 43 0.76 -13.14 1.00
C ARG A 43 0.14 -12.96 2.38
N ALA A 44 0.43 -13.88 3.30
CA ALA A 44 -0.11 -13.79 4.64
C ALA A 44 0.32 -12.50 5.34
N LEU A 45 1.60 -12.14 5.19
CA LEU A 45 2.10 -10.88 5.76
C LEU A 45 1.41 -9.68 5.14
N GLY A 46 1.29 -9.66 3.81
CA GLY A 46 0.67 -8.55 3.10
C GLY A 46 -0.79 -8.37 3.46
N GLU A 47 -1.54 -9.47 3.56
CA GLU A 47 -2.95 -9.41 3.94
C GLU A 47 -3.11 -8.87 5.36
N ARG A 48 -2.27 -9.32 6.25
CA ARG A 48 -2.34 -8.88 7.64
C ARG A 48 -1.96 -7.41 7.80
N LEU A 49 -0.87 -6.99 7.12
CA LEU A 49 -0.45 -5.60 7.11
C LEU A 49 -1.55 -4.69 6.57
N HIS A 50 -2.19 -5.11 5.50
CA HIS A 50 -3.27 -4.32 4.91
C HIS A 50 -4.38 -4.08 5.93
N ALA A 51 -4.77 -5.13 6.65
CA ALA A 51 -5.81 -5.02 7.68
C ALA A 51 -5.38 -4.10 8.81
N ILE A 52 -4.13 -4.21 9.26
CA ILE A 52 -3.60 -3.38 10.35
C ILE A 52 -3.59 -1.91 9.93
N ILE A 53 -3.14 -1.62 8.72
CA ILE A 53 -3.06 -0.26 8.24
C ILE A 53 -4.46 0.34 8.09
N LYS A 54 -5.40 -0.42 7.53
CA LYS A 54 -6.77 0.07 7.41
C LYS A 54 -7.40 0.38 8.77
N ALA A 55 -7.12 -0.46 9.75
CA ALA A 55 -7.69 -0.27 11.07
C ALA A 55 -7.08 0.91 11.82
N ASN A 56 -5.79 1.15 11.63
CA ASN A 56 -5.07 2.15 12.42
C ASN A 56 -4.89 3.48 11.71
N ALA A 57 -4.94 3.51 10.40
CA ALA A 57 -4.79 4.74 9.62
C ALA A 57 -5.71 4.71 8.41
N PRO A 58 -7.04 4.76 8.63
CA PRO A 58 -8.00 4.66 7.52
C PRO A 58 -7.89 5.80 6.52
N ALA A 59 -7.22 6.89 6.87
CA ALA A 59 -7.01 7.99 5.93
C ALA A 59 -6.02 7.65 4.83
N LEU A 60 -5.19 6.62 5.02
CA LEU A 60 -4.24 6.23 3.99
C LEU A 60 -4.95 5.56 2.82
N SER A 61 -4.49 5.87 1.61
CA SER A 61 -5.05 5.31 0.38
C SER A 61 -4.08 4.27 -0.19
N PRO A 62 -4.54 3.01 -0.36
CA PRO A 62 -3.67 1.99 -0.93
C PRO A 62 -3.43 2.23 -2.42
N ARG A 63 -2.27 1.82 -2.90
CA ARG A 63 -1.95 1.84 -4.32
C ARG A 63 -0.77 0.92 -4.58
N LEU A 64 -0.48 0.67 -5.86
CA LEU A 64 0.78 0.03 -6.24
C LEU A 64 1.84 1.11 -6.44
N TRP A 65 3.06 0.79 -6.00
CA TRP A 65 4.20 1.69 -6.11
C TRP A 65 5.41 0.83 -6.44
N TYR A 66 5.88 0.93 -7.67
CA TYR A 66 6.92 0.03 -8.18
C TYR A 66 6.54 -1.44 -7.96
N GLY A 67 5.26 -1.74 -8.14
CA GLY A 67 4.75 -3.10 -7.99
C GLY A 67 4.55 -3.56 -6.55
N MET A 68 4.80 -2.70 -5.58
CA MET A 68 4.61 -3.02 -4.16
C MET A 68 3.32 -2.39 -3.64
N PRO A 69 2.61 -3.07 -2.72
CA PRO A 69 1.51 -2.41 -2.01
C PRO A 69 2.08 -1.23 -1.21
N ALA A 70 1.50 -0.07 -1.42
CA ALA A 70 1.92 1.15 -0.73
C ALA A 70 0.69 1.90 -0.26
N TYR A 71 0.89 2.77 0.71
CA TYR A 71 -0.21 3.49 1.35
C TYR A 71 0.16 4.96 1.38
N THR A 72 -0.72 5.80 0.82
CA THR A 72 -0.39 7.19 0.56
C THR A 72 -1.30 8.14 1.33
N LYS A 73 -0.79 9.34 1.57
CA LYS A 73 -1.54 10.45 2.12
C LYS A 73 -1.25 11.65 1.25
N GLU A 74 -2.31 12.24 0.71
CA GLU A 74 -2.18 13.40 -0.18
C GLU A 74 -1.19 13.14 -1.32
N GLY A 75 -1.26 11.94 -1.86
CA GLY A 75 -0.45 11.56 -3.01
C GLY A 75 0.97 11.13 -2.70
N LYS A 76 1.38 11.20 -1.43
CA LYS A 76 2.75 10.83 -1.04
C LYS A 76 2.76 9.49 -0.34
N VAL A 77 3.71 8.62 -0.69
CA VAL A 77 3.83 7.31 -0.07
C VAL A 77 4.27 7.49 1.38
N VAL A 78 3.48 6.92 2.29
CA VAL A 78 3.80 6.94 3.72
C VAL A 78 4.50 5.65 4.12
N CYS A 79 3.96 4.51 3.68
CA CYS A 79 4.57 3.21 3.98
C CYS A 79 4.31 2.23 2.85
N PHE A 80 5.06 1.12 2.85
CA PHE A 80 4.99 0.14 1.79
C PHE A 80 5.39 -1.24 2.29
N PHE A 81 4.98 -2.28 1.54
CA PHE A 81 5.35 -3.65 1.82
C PHE A 81 6.12 -4.23 0.65
N GLN A 82 7.34 -4.72 0.94
CA GLN A 82 8.21 -5.32 -0.05
C GLN A 82 8.30 -6.81 0.22
N SER A 83 7.81 -7.64 -0.70
CA SER A 83 7.82 -9.08 -0.50
C SER A 83 9.23 -9.63 -0.58
N ALA A 84 9.50 -10.68 0.20
CA ALA A 84 10.80 -11.32 0.19
C ALA A 84 11.06 -11.99 -1.16
N GLN A 85 10.05 -12.63 -1.72
CA GLN A 85 10.21 -13.39 -2.96
C GLN A 85 10.57 -12.48 -4.14
N ARG A 86 9.89 -11.36 -4.28
CA ARG A 86 10.11 -10.47 -5.42
C ARG A 86 11.53 -9.93 -5.45
N PHE A 87 12.07 -9.60 -4.30
CA PHE A 87 13.40 -9.01 -4.21
C PHE A 87 14.46 -10.05 -3.83
N LYS A 88 14.07 -11.32 -3.77
CA LYS A 88 14.97 -12.43 -3.47
C LYS A 88 15.73 -12.20 -2.17
N SER A 89 15.01 -11.69 -1.19
CA SER A 89 15.56 -11.40 0.13
C SER A 89 15.22 -12.52 1.09
N ARG A 90 15.95 -12.55 2.19
CA ARG A 90 15.79 -13.53 3.24
C ARG A 90 14.51 -13.25 4.07
N TYR A 91 14.04 -12.02 4.03
CA TYR A 91 12.84 -11.58 4.76
C TYR A 91 12.11 -10.51 3.97
N ALA A 92 10.84 -10.30 4.30
CA ALA A 92 10.07 -9.20 3.72
C ALA A 92 10.41 -7.91 4.46
N THR A 93 10.08 -6.78 3.87
CA THR A 93 10.35 -5.48 4.47
C THR A 93 9.07 -4.66 4.54
N PHE A 94 8.84 -4.08 5.71
CA PHE A 94 7.81 -3.05 5.88
C PHE A 94 8.55 -1.74 6.11
N GLY A 95 8.37 -0.77 5.23
CA GLY A 95 9.14 0.46 5.29
C GLY A 95 8.27 1.70 5.27
N PHE A 96 8.84 2.80 5.78
CA PHE A 96 8.22 4.12 5.77
C PHE A 96 9.05 5.07 4.93
N MET A 97 8.37 5.97 4.25
CA MET A 97 9.04 7.00 3.46
C MET A 97 9.05 8.31 4.26
N HIS A 98 9.70 9.32 3.70
CA HIS A 98 9.88 10.57 4.44
C HIS A 98 8.59 11.35 4.68
N ALA A 99 7.49 10.97 4.04
CA ALA A 99 6.18 11.55 4.35
C ALA A 99 5.61 11.02 5.66
N ALA A 100 6.19 9.95 6.21
CA ALA A 100 5.75 9.42 7.50
C ALA A 100 6.30 10.27 8.64
N ASN A 101 5.44 10.63 9.57
CA ASN A 101 5.84 11.48 10.69
C ASN A 101 6.33 10.63 11.85
N LEU A 102 7.54 10.06 11.69
CA LEU A 102 8.13 9.17 12.69
C LEU A 102 9.32 9.80 13.42
N ASP A 103 9.59 11.06 13.15
CA ASP A 103 10.77 11.75 13.67
C ASP A 103 10.89 11.63 15.18
N GLU A 104 12.08 11.24 15.61
CA GLU A 104 12.35 11.09 17.03
C GLU A 104 13.84 11.32 17.24
N GLY A 105 14.19 12.46 17.86
CA GLY A 105 15.59 12.81 18.03
C GLY A 105 16.28 13.04 16.69
N ALA A 106 17.53 12.69 16.61
CA ALA A 106 18.34 12.88 15.42
C ALA A 106 18.42 11.64 14.54
N MET A 107 17.88 10.51 15.01
CA MET A 107 17.93 9.25 14.27
C MET A 107 16.76 8.37 14.69
N TRP A 108 16.06 7.80 13.71
CA TRP A 108 14.97 6.86 14.00
C TRP A 108 14.87 5.83 12.87
N PRO A 109 14.36 4.62 13.19
CA PRO A 109 14.24 3.59 12.15
C PRO A 109 13.08 3.88 11.20
N THR A 110 13.25 3.53 9.94
CA THR A 110 12.21 3.71 8.93
C THR A 110 11.87 2.44 8.18
N ALA A 111 12.62 1.35 8.39
CA ALA A 111 12.32 0.08 7.70
C ALA A 111 12.56 -1.07 8.66
N PHE A 112 11.74 -2.10 8.51
CA PHE A 112 11.72 -3.24 9.42
C PHE A 112 11.69 -4.54 8.64
N ALA A 113 12.52 -5.50 9.03
CA ALA A 113 12.49 -6.84 8.49
C ALA A 113 11.30 -7.58 9.10
N LEU A 114 10.54 -8.26 8.26
CA LEU A 114 9.38 -9.03 8.71
C LEU A 114 9.54 -10.49 8.33
N LYS A 115 9.47 -11.37 9.31
CA LYS A 115 9.44 -12.81 9.07
C LYS A 115 8.05 -13.37 9.41
N GLU A 116 7.41 -12.84 10.41
CA GLU A 116 6.05 -13.21 10.77
C GLU A 116 5.43 -12.09 11.58
N LEU A 117 4.12 -12.11 11.74
CA LEU A 117 3.38 -11.11 12.49
C LEU A 117 2.66 -11.79 13.65
N THR A 118 3.32 -11.80 14.82
CA THR A 118 2.65 -12.20 16.05
C THR A 118 1.91 -10.99 16.61
N ALA A 119 1.18 -11.19 17.71
CA ALA A 119 0.43 -10.08 18.32
C ALA A 119 1.33 -8.90 18.67
N ALA A 120 2.58 -9.16 19.05
CA ALA A 120 3.52 -8.10 19.42
C ALA A 120 3.88 -7.24 18.21
N GLU A 121 4.20 -7.86 17.07
CA GLU A 121 4.52 -7.11 15.86
C GLU A 121 3.31 -6.36 15.34
N GLU A 122 2.13 -6.98 15.40
CA GLU A 122 0.92 -6.30 14.95
C GLU A 122 0.66 -5.04 15.76
N ALA A 123 0.81 -5.11 17.08
CA ALA A 123 0.64 -3.94 17.95
C ALA A 123 1.67 -2.86 17.66
N ALA A 124 2.92 -3.26 17.47
CA ALA A 124 4.00 -2.31 17.17
C ALA A 124 3.78 -1.60 15.84
N ILE A 125 3.39 -2.35 14.81
CA ILE A 125 3.12 -1.76 13.50
C ILE A 125 1.91 -0.84 13.54
N GLY A 126 0.85 -1.25 14.25
CA GLY A 126 -0.32 -0.40 14.41
C GLY A 126 0.02 0.94 15.03
N ALA A 127 0.87 0.92 16.05
CA ALA A 127 1.29 2.15 16.72
C ALA A 127 2.14 3.03 15.81
N LEU A 128 3.05 2.41 15.04
CA LEU A 128 3.88 3.16 14.09
C LEU A 128 3.05 3.80 12.99
N VAL A 129 2.07 3.08 12.47
CA VAL A 129 1.22 3.59 11.40
C VAL A 129 0.39 4.76 11.91
N LYS A 130 -0.15 4.67 13.12
CA LYS A 130 -0.88 5.79 13.73
C LYS A 130 0.01 7.00 13.88
N LYS A 131 1.22 6.81 14.38
CA LYS A 131 2.17 7.91 14.56
C LYS A 131 2.52 8.54 13.22
N ALA A 132 2.72 7.71 12.21
CA ALA A 132 3.16 8.17 10.90
C ALA A 132 2.19 9.16 10.25
N VAL A 133 0.90 9.05 10.54
CA VAL A 133 -0.13 9.92 9.96
C VAL A 133 -0.60 11.02 10.89
N SER A 134 -0.10 11.07 12.09
CA SER A 134 -0.55 12.06 13.08
C SER A 134 0.08 13.44 12.85
#